data_8bc54fa1cc3ddc6fd8af2ba67083ba12
#
_entry.id   8bc54fa1cc3ddc6fd8af2ba67083ba12
#
_cell.length_a   1.000
_cell.length_b   1.000
_cell.length_c   1.000
_cell.angle_alpha   90.00
_cell.angle_beta   90.00
_cell.angle_gamma   90.00
#
_symmetry.space_group_name_H-M   'P 1'
#
loop_
_entity.id
_entity.type
_entity.pdbx_description
1 polymer ?
#
loop_
_entity_poly.entity_id
_entity_poly.type
_entity_poly.pdbx_seq_one_letter_code
_entity_poly.pdbx_strand_id
1 'polypeptide(L)'
;RAIAVEPEVLLMDEPCSALDPISTLAVEDLIHELKENFTIVIVTHNMQQAARVSDKTGFFSLEATGKPGHLVEFDDTTKIFENPSQKETEDYISGRFG
;
A
#
# COMPACT_ATOMS: atom_id res chain seq x y z
N ARG A 1 29.37 -13.28 15.71
CA ARG A 1 28.65 -12.48 16.66
C ARG A 1 27.20 -12.26 16.21
N ALA A 2 26.28 -12.67 17.03
CA ALA A 2 24.87 -12.46 16.74
C ALA A 2 24.48 -11.04 17.12
N ILE A 3 24.00 -10.29 16.16
CA ILE A 3 23.43 -8.98 16.42
C ILE A 3 21.92 -9.18 16.38
N ALA A 4 21.27 -8.84 17.47
CA ALA A 4 19.82 -8.79 17.45
C ALA A 4 19.45 -7.57 16.61
N VAL A 5 19.07 -7.80 15.38
CA VAL A 5 18.64 -6.74 14.50
C VAL A 5 17.14 -6.60 14.65
N GLU A 6 16.74 -5.50 15.26
CA GLU A 6 15.32 -5.17 15.27
C GLU A 6 14.91 -4.79 13.86
N PRO A 7 13.77 -5.30 13.37
CA PRO A 7 13.31 -4.92 12.03
C PRO A 7 13.08 -3.41 11.98
N GLU A 8 13.71 -2.78 11.02
CA GLU A 8 13.48 -1.37 10.80
C GLU A 8 12.24 -1.21 9.93
N VAL A 9 11.48 -0.17 10.23
CA VAL A 9 10.29 0.17 9.47
C VAL A 9 10.60 1.40 8.63
N LEU A 10 10.40 1.28 7.33
CA LEU A 10 10.53 2.39 6.41
C LEU A 10 9.13 2.89 6.05
N LEU A 11 8.89 4.18 6.23
CA LEU A 11 7.62 4.79 5.85
C LEU A 11 7.84 5.61 4.58
N MET A 12 7.05 5.30 3.56
CA MET A 12 7.09 6.00 2.29
C MET A 12 5.72 6.59 2.00
N ASP A 13 5.68 7.89 1.72
CA ASP A 13 4.43 8.59 1.42
C ASP A 13 4.44 9.00 -0.04
N GLU A 14 3.57 8.39 -0.84
CA GLU A 14 3.45 8.65 -2.27
C GLU A 14 4.80 8.61 -2.99
N PRO A 15 5.56 7.49 -2.88
CA PRO A 15 6.95 7.48 -3.30
C PRO A 15 7.18 7.72 -4.80
N CYS A 16 6.16 7.53 -5.62
CA CYS A 16 6.28 7.67 -7.07
C CYS A 16 5.38 8.73 -7.67
N SER A 17 4.80 9.60 -6.86
CA SER A 17 3.76 10.54 -7.33
C SER A 17 4.24 11.52 -8.38
N ALA A 18 5.52 11.85 -8.41
CA ALA A 18 6.08 12.82 -9.35
C ALA A 18 7.00 12.19 -10.39
N LEU A 19 7.00 10.87 -10.49
CA LEU A 19 7.94 10.15 -11.35
C LEU A 19 7.26 9.69 -12.65
N ASP A 20 8.06 9.61 -13.71
CA ASP A 20 7.62 9.00 -14.95
C ASP A 20 7.53 7.48 -14.81
N PRO A 21 6.92 6.77 -15.79
CA PRO A 21 6.74 5.32 -15.68
C PRO A 21 8.05 4.53 -15.53
N ILE A 22 9.11 4.94 -16.17
CA ILE A 22 10.39 4.22 -16.10
C ILE A 22 11.00 4.38 -14.71
N SER A 23 11.00 5.61 -14.20
CA SER A 23 11.53 5.89 -12.86
C SER A 23 10.68 5.21 -11.79
N THR A 24 9.37 5.16 -11.99
CA THR A 24 8.47 4.46 -11.09
C THR A 24 8.82 2.98 -10.99
N LEU A 25 9.08 2.32 -12.11
CA LEU A 25 9.48 0.91 -12.10
C LEU A 25 10.79 0.70 -11.34
N ALA A 26 11.74 1.62 -11.51
CA ALA A 26 13.01 1.54 -10.80
C ALA A 26 12.82 1.63 -9.29
N VAL A 27 11.94 2.53 -8.83
CA VAL A 27 11.63 2.64 -7.41
C VAL A 27 10.89 1.41 -6.90
N GLU A 28 9.97 0.86 -7.68
CA GLU A 28 9.27 -0.37 -7.29
C GLU A 28 10.20 -1.55 -7.17
N ASP A 29 11.18 -1.67 -8.07
CA ASP A 29 12.21 -2.71 -7.96
C ASP A 29 13.04 -2.53 -6.69
N LEU A 30 13.39 -1.30 -6.36
CA LEU A 30 14.11 -1.02 -5.12
C LEU A 30 13.28 -1.41 -3.90
N ILE A 31 11.99 -1.14 -3.91
CA ILE A 31 11.10 -1.55 -2.82
C ILE A 31 11.13 -3.06 -2.66
N HIS A 32 11.07 -3.81 -3.75
CA HIS A 32 11.13 -5.27 -3.69
C HIS A 32 12.45 -5.78 -3.09
N GLU A 33 13.55 -5.10 -3.35
CA GLU A 33 14.82 -5.44 -2.72
C GLU A 33 14.83 -5.10 -1.24
N LEU A 34 14.35 -3.91 -0.89
CA LEU A 34 14.39 -3.43 0.48
C LEU A 34 13.50 -4.24 1.40
N LYS A 35 12.39 -4.77 0.92
CA LYS A 35 11.47 -5.50 1.78
C LYS A 35 12.04 -6.80 2.34
N GLU A 36 13.13 -7.29 1.79
CA GLU A 36 13.80 -8.47 2.33
C GLU A 36 14.44 -8.20 3.69
N ASN A 37 14.82 -6.95 3.93
CA ASN A 37 15.52 -6.56 5.15
C ASN A 37 14.74 -5.58 6.01
N PHE A 38 13.69 -4.98 5.46
CA PHE A 38 12.92 -3.94 6.14
C PHE A 38 11.43 -4.23 6.03
N THR A 39 10.68 -3.76 7.02
CA THR A 39 9.23 -3.66 6.88
C THR A 39 8.93 -2.31 6.26
N ILE A 40 8.21 -2.31 5.15
CA ILE A 40 7.92 -1.08 4.41
C ILE A 40 6.44 -0.79 4.51
N VAL A 41 6.13 0.45 4.92
CA VAL A 41 4.75 0.95 4.94
C VAL A 41 4.66 2.05 3.90
N ILE A 42 3.77 1.87 2.94
CA ILE A 42 3.57 2.84 1.87
C ILE A 42 2.18 3.44 2.01
N VAL A 43 2.11 4.76 2.04
CA VAL A 43 0.85 5.48 2.01
C VAL A 43 0.67 6.02 0.60
N THR A 44 -0.38 5.59 -0.09
CA THR A 44 -0.58 6.00 -1.47
C THR A 44 -2.06 5.93 -1.83
N HIS A 45 -2.49 6.78 -2.75
CA HIS A 45 -3.78 6.65 -3.38
C HIS A 45 -3.67 6.02 -4.77
N ASN A 46 -2.46 5.62 -5.16
CA ASN A 46 -2.25 4.91 -6.42
C ASN A 46 -2.50 3.42 -6.21
N MET A 47 -3.67 2.97 -6.57
CA MET A 47 -4.09 1.59 -6.34
C MET A 47 -3.32 0.59 -7.18
N GLN A 48 -2.92 0.98 -8.38
CA GLN A 48 -2.13 0.10 -9.22
C GLN A 48 -0.77 -0.19 -8.60
N GLN A 49 -0.13 0.83 -8.02
CA GLN A 49 1.13 0.64 -7.33
C GLN A 49 0.95 -0.23 -6.09
N ALA A 50 -0.09 0.01 -5.31
CA ALA A 50 -0.37 -0.80 -4.14
C ALA A 50 -0.54 -2.27 -4.53
N ALA A 51 -1.26 -2.53 -5.61
CA ALA A 51 -1.49 -3.90 -6.09
C ALA A 51 -0.19 -4.58 -6.53
N ARG A 52 0.75 -3.82 -7.10
CA ARG A 52 1.99 -4.40 -7.62
C ARG A 52 3.03 -4.66 -6.54
N VAL A 53 3.16 -3.76 -5.58
CA VAL A 53 4.32 -3.80 -4.69
C VAL A 53 4.03 -4.31 -3.28
N SER A 54 2.79 -4.30 -2.84
CA SER A 54 2.49 -4.64 -1.46
C SER A 54 2.09 -6.09 -1.28
N ASP A 55 2.47 -6.65 -0.14
CA ASP A 55 2.05 -8.00 0.26
C ASP A 55 0.72 -7.94 1.01
N LYS A 56 0.52 -6.86 1.78
CA LYS A 56 -0.73 -6.60 2.49
C LYS A 56 -1.17 -5.18 2.22
N THR A 57 -2.48 -4.98 2.18
CA THR A 57 -3.05 -3.68 1.88
C THR A 57 -4.13 -3.34 2.90
N GLY A 58 -4.09 -2.11 3.38
CA GLY A 58 -5.13 -1.56 4.24
C GLY A 58 -5.89 -0.48 3.51
N PHE A 59 -7.21 -0.51 3.62
CA PHE A 59 -8.05 0.53 3.05
C PHE A 59 -8.57 1.43 4.17
N PHE A 60 -8.24 2.72 4.08
CA PHE A 60 -8.71 3.74 5.00
C PHE A 60 -9.77 4.59 4.33
N SER A 61 -10.78 4.97 5.10
CA SER A 61 -11.86 5.80 4.60
C SER A 61 -12.16 6.94 5.56
N LEU A 62 -12.58 8.06 4.99
CA LEU A 62 -13.11 9.19 5.74
C LEU A 62 -14.63 9.14 5.62
N GLU A 63 -15.31 9.03 6.76
CA GLU A 63 -16.78 9.01 6.76
C GLU A 63 -17.36 10.37 6.41
N ALA A 64 -16.69 11.43 6.84
CA ALA A 64 -17.17 12.78 6.61
C ALA A 64 -15.99 13.75 6.65
N THR A 65 -16.17 14.89 5.99
CA THR A 65 -15.18 15.96 6.01
C THR A 65 -14.94 16.40 7.45
N GLY A 66 -13.67 16.48 7.83
CA GLY A 66 -13.28 16.92 9.16
C GLY A 66 -13.22 15.83 10.20
N LYS A 67 -13.63 14.61 9.88
CA LYS A 67 -13.48 13.47 10.77
C LYS A 67 -12.22 12.70 10.45
N PRO A 68 -11.58 12.08 11.45
CA PRO A 68 -10.39 11.26 11.16
C PRO A 68 -10.77 10.04 10.34
N GLY A 69 -9.83 9.61 9.50
CA GLY A 69 -10.00 8.39 8.75
C GLY A 69 -9.97 7.18 9.66
N HIS A 70 -10.55 6.08 9.20
CA HIS A 70 -10.50 4.83 9.93
C HIS A 70 -10.16 3.69 8.97
N LEU A 71 -9.57 2.65 9.53
CA LEU A 71 -9.24 1.46 8.77
C LEU A 71 -10.49 0.63 8.53
N VAL A 72 -10.88 0.49 7.27
CA VAL A 72 -12.06 -0.27 6.89
C VAL A 72 -11.73 -1.75 6.80
N GLU A 73 -10.61 -2.07 6.15
CA GLU A 73 -10.23 -3.45 5.91
C GLU A 73 -8.73 -3.55 5.75
N PHE A 74 -8.12 -4.64 6.27
CA PHE A 74 -6.71 -4.92 6.11
C PHE A 74 -6.54 -6.41 5.88
N ASP A 75 -5.91 -6.78 4.79
CA ASP A 75 -5.70 -8.19 4.45
C ASP A 75 -4.62 -8.32 3.38
N ASP A 76 -4.39 -9.54 2.92
CA ASP A 76 -3.48 -9.76 1.81
C ASP A 76 -3.91 -8.92 0.61
N THR A 77 -2.95 -8.39 -0.11
CA THR A 77 -3.21 -7.49 -1.23
C THR A 77 -4.12 -8.13 -2.28
N THR A 78 -3.88 -9.39 -2.61
CA THR A 78 -4.71 -10.09 -3.57
C THR A 78 -6.17 -10.14 -3.11
N LYS A 79 -6.39 -10.42 -1.82
CA LYS A 79 -7.75 -10.48 -1.28
C LYS A 79 -8.43 -9.12 -1.32
N ILE A 80 -7.70 -8.05 -0.96
CA ILE A 80 -8.27 -6.71 -0.96
C ILE A 80 -8.74 -6.30 -2.36
N PHE A 81 -7.95 -6.61 -3.38
CA PHE A 81 -8.26 -6.18 -4.74
C PHE A 81 -9.19 -7.13 -5.50
N GLU A 82 -9.19 -8.41 -5.16
CA GLU A 82 -10.00 -9.39 -5.90
C GLU A 82 -11.26 -9.84 -5.18
N ASN A 83 -11.23 -9.87 -3.84
CA ASN A 83 -12.37 -10.35 -3.06
C ASN A 83 -12.43 -9.71 -1.69
N PRO A 84 -12.62 -8.38 -1.63
CA PRO A 84 -12.66 -7.69 -0.35
C PRO A 84 -13.86 -8.13 0.50
N SER A 85 -13.68 -8.09 1.81
CA SER A 85 -14.73 -8.50 2.74
C SER A 85 -15.75 -7.41 3.00
N GLN A 86 -15.36 -6.15 2.78
CA GLN A 86 -16.23 -5.00 3.05
C GLN A 86 -16.73 -4.40 1.74
N LYS A 87 -18.02 -4.10 1.72
CA LYS A 87 -18.62 -3.50 0.54
C LYS A 87 -18.01 -2.12 0.23
N GLU A 88 -17.65 -1.37 1.24
CA GLU A 88 -17.03 -0.06 1.06
C GLU A 88 -15.70 -0.18 0.30
N THR A 89 -14.90 -1.19 0.63
CA THR A 89 -13.66 -1.49 -0.08
C THR A 89 -13.94 -1.85 -1.52
N GLU A 90 -14.91 -2.74 -1.73
CA GLU A 90 -15.29 -3.17 -3.07
C GLU A 90 -15.74 -2.00 -3.94
N ASP A 91 -16.58 -1.13 -3.39
CA ASP A 91 -17.08 0.03 -4.12
C ASP A 91 -15.96 1.00 -4.48
N TYR A 92 -15.03 1.23 -3.57
CA TYR A 92 -13.90 2.10 -3.82
C TYR A 92 -13.00 1.56 -4.93
N ILE A 93 -12.69 0.28 -4.86
CA ILE A 93 -11.82 -0.36 -5.86
C ILE A 93 -12.50 -0.38 -7.22
N SER A 94 -13.78 -0.75 -7.28
CA SER A 94 -14.55 -0.77 -8.53
C SER A 94 -14.62 0.61 -9.16
N GLY A 95 -14.81 1.64 -8.36
CA GLY A 95 -14.88 3.01 -8.85
C GLY A 95 -13.54 3.53 -9.36
N ARG A 96 -12.41 3.00 -8.86
CA ARG A 96 -11.09 3.44 -9.28
C ARG A 96 -10.55 2.66 -10.48
N PHE A 97 -10.88 1.38 -10.57
CA PHE A 97 -10.40 0.53 -11.67
C PHE A 97 -11.44 0.31 -12.75
N GLY A 98 -12.68 0.46 -12.39
CA GLY A 98 -13.78 0.24 -13.31
C GLY A 98 -14.24 1.50 -13.98
#